data_9448fdbf57a7557418a3a700dfd415d2
#
_entry.id   9448fdbf57a7557418a3a700dfd415d2
#
_cell.length_a   1.000
_cell.length_b   1.000
_cell.length_c   1.000
_cell.angle_alpha   90.00
_cell.angle_beta   90.00
_cell.angle_gamma   90.00
#
_symmetry.space_group_name_H-M   'P 1'
#
loop_
_entity.id
_entity.type
_entity.pdbx_description
1 polymer ?
#
loop_
_entity_poly.entity_id
_entity_poly.type
_entity_poly.pdbx_seq_one_letter_code
_entity_poly.pdbx_strand_id
1 'polypeptide(L)'
;TSPQIISLGITAVVFAAVFVLVELRAEDPLIPMTFFANRNFVLTTSVGLAVGIFMFGSMSYLPTYLQMVHAMSPTTAGLMMTPMMLGVMGTSTIVGGIVSRTGKYKRYPIIGMIATAAALALLSTLEPDTSLVVIGLYLFLLGFGVGNAMQILVLIVQNSFPIAVVGTATAANNFFRQIGGAIGSALVG
;
A
#
# COMPACT_ATOMS: atom_id res chain seq x y z
N THR A 1 6.82 -18.74 19.88
CA THR A 1 7.11 -19.02 18.45
C THR A 1 6.90 -20.49 18.21
N SER A 2 5.78 -20.85 17.54
CA SER A 2 5.50 -22.26 17.25
C SER A 2 6.45 -22.76 16.14
N PRO A 3 6.84 -24.04 16.14
CA PRO A 3 7.66 -24.65 15.08
C PRO A 3 7.04 -24.44 13.69
N GLN A 4 5.72 -24.34 13.60
CA GLN A 4 4.98 -24.07 12.38
C GLN A 4 5.27 -22.67 11.78
N ILE A 5 5.35 -21.64 12.61
CA ILE A 5 5.69 -20.27 12.16
C ILE A 5 7.11 -20.22 11.62
N ILE A 6 8.04 -20.90 12.31
CA ILE A 6 9.45 -20.97 11.87
C ILE A 6 9.55 -21.73 10.53
N SER A 7 8.85 -22.85 10.39
CA SER A 7 8.86 -23.62 9.12
C SER A 7 8.25 -22.82 7.96
N LEU A 8 7.15 -22.10 8.19
CA LEU A 8 6.56 -21.21 7.18
C LEU A 8 7.51 -20.07 6.80
N GLY A 9 8.20 -19.48 7.78
CA GLY A 9 9.20 -18.43 7.52
C GLY A 9 10.38 -18.93 6.68
N ILE A 10 10.93 -20.09 7.03
CA ILE A 10 11.99 -20.72 6.24
C ILE A 10 11.51 -21.04 4.82
N THR A 11 10.32 -21.62 4.70
CA THR A 11 9.71 -21.94 3.41
C THR A 11 9.54 -20.69 2.55
N ALA A 12 9.04 -19.59 3.10
CA ALA A 12 8.90 -18.32 2.40
C ALA A 12 10.24 -17.78 1.89
N VAL A 13 11.29 -17.83 2.72
CA VAL A 13 12.65 -17.39 2.32
C VAL A 13 13.21 -18.29 1.22
N VAL A 14 13.03 -19.60 1.32
CA VAL A 14 13.51 -20.56 0.29
C VAL A 14 12.79 -20.29 -1.04
N PHE A 15 11.47 -20.15 -1.03
CA PHE A 15 10.73 -19.85 -2.27
C PHE A 15 11.10 -18.49 -2.86
N ALA A 16 11.32 -17.46 -2.03
CA ALA A 16 11.79 -16.17 -2.51
C ALA A 16 13.18 -16.29 -3.16
N ALA A 17 14.10 -17.02 -2.57
CA ALA A 17 15.43 -17.26 -3.12
C ALA A 17 15.36 -18.03 -4.45
N VAL A 18 14.56 -19.10 -4.51
CA VAL A 18 14.33 -19.88 -5.74
C VAL A 18 13.72 -19.01 -6.81
N PHE A 19 12.72 -18.19 -6.50
CA PHE A 19 12.12 -17.25 -7.43
C PHE A 19 13.17 -16.31 -8.04
N VAL A 20 14.01 -15.69 -7.20
CA VAL A 20 15.07 -14.78 -7.68
C VAL A 20 16.06 -15.52 -8.57
N LEU A 21 16.48 -16.74 -8.18
CA LEU A 21 17.43 -17.54 -8.98
C LEU A 21 16.85 -17.96 -10.34
N VAL A 22 15.58 -18.32 -10.39
CA VAL A 22 14.87 -18.65 -11.64
C VAL A 22 14.74 -17.42 -12.51
N GLU A 23 14.36 -16.30 -11.94
CA GLU A 23 14.18 -15.01 -12.62
C GLU A 23 15.47 -14.49 -13.24
N LEU A 24 16.62 -14.67 -12.54
CA LEU A 24 17.94 -14.28 -13.06
C LEU A 24 18.43 -15.15 -14.22
N ARG A 25 17.84 -16.34 -14.40
CA ARG A 25 18.23 -17.30 -15.46
C ARG A 25 17.20 -17.42 -16.59
N ALA A 26 16.03 -16.85 -16.40
CA ALA A 26 14.97 -16.91 -17.40
C ALA A 26 15.34 -16.09 -18.65
N GLU A 27 15.07 -16.63 -19.83
CA GLU A 27 15.22 -15.92 -21.11
C GLU A 27 14.19 -14.77 -21.20
N ASP A 28 12.96 -14.99 -20.69
CA ASP A 28 11.90 -13.99 -20.59
C ASP A 28 11.48 -13.81 -19.12
N PRO A 29 12.21 -13.00 -18.33
CA PRO A 29 11.91 -12.83 -16.93
C PRO A 29 10.61 -12.06 -16.70
N LEU A 30 9.84 -12.47 -15.68
CA LEU A 30 8.61 -11.79 -15.25
C LEU A 30 8.88 -10.37 -14.75
N ILE A 31 10.05 -10.17 -14.12
CA ILE A 31 10.50 -8.87 -13.62
C ILE A 31 11.91 -8.61 -14.14
N PRO A 32 12.05 -8.08 -15.38
CA PRO A 32 13.37 -7.80 -15.92
C PRO A 32 14.19 -6.90 -14.99
N MET A 33 15.40 -7.32 -14.64
CA MET A 33 16.30 -6.56 -13.77
C MET A 33 16.65 -5.19 -14.32
N THR A 34 16.51 -5.01 -15.66
CA THR A 34 16.66 -3.72 -16.33
C THR A 34 15.66 -2.66 -15.85
N PHE A 35 14.50 -3.07 -15.30
CA PHE A 35 13.54 -2.13 -14.72
C PHE A 35 14.10 -1.38 -13.53
N PHE A 36 14.97 -2.02 -12.74
CA PHE A 36 15.63 -1.39 -11.59
C PHE A 36 16.71 -0.38 -11.97
N ALA A 37 17.14 -0.34 -13.22
CA ALA A 37 17.99 0.72 -13.74
C ALA A 37 17.19 2.04 -13.94
N ASN A 38 15.87 1.96 -14.04
CA ASN A 38 15.01 3.13 -14.15
C ASN A 38 14.70 3.71 -12.77
N ARG A 39 15.21 4.91 -12.49
CA ARG A 39 15.02 5.60 -11.20
C ARG A 39 13.55 5.78 -10.83
N ASN A 40 12.67 6.07 -11.80
CA ASN A 40 11.25 6.24 -11.54
C ASN A 40 10.62 4.93 -11.08
N PHE A 41 11.01 3.80 -11.68
CA PHE A 41 10.53 2.48 -11.28
C PHE A 41 10.95 2.14 -9.85
N VAL A 42 12.22 2.33 -9.51
CA VAL A 42 12.73 2.08 -8.15
C VAL A 42 11.99 2.93 -7.12
N LEU A 43 11.84 4.23 -7.39
CA LEU A 43 11.14 5.14 -6.48
C LEU A 43 9.67 4.76 -6.32
N THR A 44 8.94 4.48 -7.42
CA THR A 44 7.52 4.11 -7.34
C THR A 44 7.31 2.77 -6.67
N THR A 45 8.20 1.82 -6.89
CA THR A 45 8.17 0.49 -6.25
C THR A 45 8.45 0.59 -4.76
N SER A 46 9.44 1.38 -4.34
CA SER A 46 9.73 1.61 -2.92
C SER A 46 8.57 2.31 -2.20
N VAL A 47 8.00 3.34 -2.82
CA VAL A 47 6.81 4.02 -2.26
C VAL A 47 5.60 3.07 -2.26
N GLY A 48 5.40 2.29 -3.31
CA GLY A 48 4.34 1.28 -3.40
C GLY A 48 4.44 0.23 -2.29
N LEU A 49 5.64 -0.26 -2.01
CA LEU A 49 5.91 -1.18 -0.91
C LEU A 49 5.57 -0.54 0.45
N ALA A 50 6.02 0.69 0.69
CA ALA A 50 5.69 1.43 1.91
C ALA A 50 4.18 1.64 2.08
N VAL A 51 3.48 2.06 1.01
CA VAL A 51 2.01 2.19 1.00
C VAL A 51 1.35 0.85 1.31
N GLY A 52 1.87 -0.24 0.76
CA GLY A 52 1.40 -1.60 1.06
C GLY A 52 1.51 -1.91 2.55
N ILE A 53 2.67 -1.69 3.16
CA ILE A 53 2.90 -1.92 4.60
C ILE A 53 1.89 -1.14 5.44
N PHE A 54 1.76 0.16 5.22
CA PHE A 54 0.90 1.02 6.03
C PHE A 54 -0.58 0.72 5.82
N MET A 55 -1.00 0.53 4.58
CA MET A 55 -2.40 0.26 4.25
C MET A 55 -2.87 -1.06 4.85
N PHE A 56 -2.18 -2.16 4.56
CA PHE A 56 -2.61 -3.48 5.02
C PHE A 56 -2.36 -3.68 6.52
N GLY A 57 -1.30 -3.10 7.09
CA GLY A 57 -1.09 -3.06 8.54
C GLY A 57 -2.24 -2.36 9.25
N SER A 58 -2.66 -1.18 8.76
CA SER A 58 -3.81 -0.47 9.31
C SER A 58 -5.12 -1.23 9.15
N MET A 59 -5.36 -1.86 7.99
CA MET A 59 -6.57 -2.65 7.72
C MET A 59 -6.67 -3.89 8.62
N SER A 60 -5.55 -4.48 9.02
CA SER A 60 -5.53 -5.62 9.93
C SER A 60 -5.72 -5.20 11.39
N TYR A 61 -5.05 -4.12 11.81
CA TYR A 61 -5.01 -3.71 13.21
C TYR A 61 -6.25 -2.93 13.66
N LEU A 62 -6.70 -1.97 12.87
CA LEU A 62 -7.75 -1.04 13.29
C LEU A 62 -9.09 -1.71 13.61
N PRO A 63 -9.60 -2.67 12.84
CA PRO A 63 -10.81 -3.39 13.21
C PRO A 63 -10.65 -4.16 14.52
N THR A 64 -9.48 -4.74 14.76
CA THR A 64 -9.17 -5.46 16.01
C THR A 64 -9.12 -4.50 17.19
N TYR A 65 -8.46 -3.35 17.04
CA TYR A 65 -8.43 -2.29 18.03
C TYR A 65 -9.85 -1.83 18.41
N LEU A 66 -10.71 -1.54 17.43
CA LEU A 66 -12.09 -1.10 17.66
C LEU A 66 -12.93 -2.16 18.38
N GLN A 67 -12.71 -3.44 18.08
CA GLN A 67 -13.38 -4.53 18.77
C GLN A 67 -12.92 -4.69 20.22
N MET A 68 -11.61 -4.60 20.46
CA MET A 68 -11.04 -4.82 21.80
C MET A 68 -11.23 -3.61 22.73
N VAL A 69 -11.03 -2.39 22.23
CA VAL A 69 -11.02 -1.17 23.04
C VAL A 69 -12.41 -0.56 23.16
N HIS A 70 -13.14 -0.50 22.06
CA HIS A 70 -14.50 0.08 22.03
C HIS A 70 -15.61 -0.97 22.12
N ALA A 71 -15.28 -2.25 22.37
CA ALA A 71 -16.23 -3.37 22.48
C ALA A 71 -17.22 -3.46 21.31
N MET A 72 -16.77 -3.08 20.10
CA MET A 72 -17.61 -3.10 18.90
C MET A 72 -17.80 -4.51 18.37
N SER A 73 -18.98 -4.75 17.75
CA SER A 73 -19.16 -5.98 16.97
C SER A 73 -18.26 -5.96 15.73
N PRO A 74 -17.86 -7.13 15.21
CA PRO A 74 -17.05 -7.20 13.97
C PRO A 74 -17.66 -6.43 12.80
N THR A 75 -18.98 -6.44 12.67
CA THR A 75 -19.72 -5.70 11.63
C THR A 75 -19.55 -4.20 11.79
N THR A 76 -19.72 -3.67 13.01
CA THR A 76 -19.60 -2.23 13.28
C THR A 76 -18.16 -1.76 13.11
N ALA A 77 -17.18 -2.55 13.57
CA ALA A 77 -15.77 -2.25 13.37
C ALA A 77 -15.40 -2.23 11.86
N GLY A 78 -15.96 -3.16 11.06
CA GLY A 78 -15.81 -3.14 9.61
C GLY A 78 -16.44 -1.91 8.94
N LEU A 79 -17.62 -1.48 9.39
CA LEU A 79 -18.28 -0.27 8.90
C LEU A 79 -17.47 0.99 9.23
N MET A 80 -16.74 1.00 10.34
CA MET A 80 -15.83 2.11 10.70
C MET A 80 -14.64 2.26 9.74
N MET A 81 -14.38 1.28 8.85
CA MET A 81 -13.40 1.41 7.76
C MET A 81 -13.95 2.18 6.54
N THR A 82 -15.26 2.41 6.47
CA THR A 82 -15.90 3.12 5.34
C THR A 82 -15.29 4.49 5.04
N PRO A 83 -15.00 5.36 6.02
CA PRO A 83 -14.34 6.64 5.76
C PRO A 83 -13.00 6.49 5.03
N MET A 84 -12.19 5.48 5.39
CA MET A 84 -10.94 5.20 4.71
C MET A 84 -11.17 4.80 3.24
N MET A 85 -12.14 3.93 2.98
CA MET A 85 -12.47 3.52 1.62
C MET A 85 -12.99 4.69 0.78
N LEU A 86 -13.84 5.55 1.35
CA LEU A 86 -14.31 6.78 0.70
C LEU A 86 -13.15 7.73 0.40
N GLY A 87 -12.19 7.86 1.31
CA GLY A 87 -10.96 8.62 1.10
C GLY A 87 -10.15 8.10 -0.09
N VAL A 88 -9.90 6.78 -0.14
CA VAL A 88 -9.15 6.15 -1.25
C VAL A 88 -9.87 6.33 -2.58
N MET A 89 -11.15 5.95 -2.66
CA MET A 89 -11.91 5.97 -3.92
C MET A 89 -12.15 7.40 -4.41
N GLY A 90 -12.59 8.28 -3.51
CA GLY A 90 -12.87 9.68 -3.84
C GLY A 90 -11.62 10.40 -4.35
N THR A 91 -10.52 10.24 -3.63
CA THR A 91 -9.25 10.90 -4.00
C THR A 91 -8.67 10.33 -5.29
N SER A 92 -8.64 9.00 -5.45
CA SER A 92 -8.16 8.37 -6.67
C SER A 92 -8.93 8.86 -7.91
N THR A 93 -10.25 8.97 -7.80
CA THR A 93 -11.10 9.44 -8.90
C THR A 93 -10.86 10.91 -9.21
N ILE A 94 -10.84 11.77 -8.18
CA ILE A 94 -10.64 13.23 -8.34
C ILE A 94 -9.25 13.49 -8.92
N VAL A 95 -8.20 12.91 -8.30
CA VAL A 95 -6.81 13.13 -8.73
C VAL A 95 -6.57 12.54 -10.12
N GLY A 96 -7.10 11.35 -10.41
CA GLY A 96 -7.06 10.77 -11.75
C GLY A 96 -7.68 11.69 -12.79
N GLY A 97 -8.85 12.26 -12.50
CA GLY A 97 -9.54 13.22 -13.38
C GLY A 97 -8.76 14.53 -13.58
N ILE A 98 -8.15 15.07 -12.52
CA ILE A 98 -7.35 16.30 -12.62
C ILE A 98 -6.06 16.03 -13.43
N VAL A 99 -5.39 14.93 -13.15
CA VAL A 99 -4.12 14.59 -13.83
C VAL A 99 -4.35 14.28 -15.31
N SER A 100 -5.44 13.59 -15.66
CA SER A 100 -5.79 13.32 -17.06
C SER A 100 -6.04 14.59 -17.87
N ARG A 101 -6.57 15.65 -17.23
CA ARG A 101 -6.85 16.95 -17.87
C ARG A 101 -5.65 17.88 -17.88
N THR A 102 -4.80 17.85 -16.86
CA THR A 102 -3.73 18.83 -16.66
C THR A 102 -2.34 18.31 -16.99
N GLY A 103 -2.15 16.98 -17.04
CA GLY A 103 -0.85 16.34 -17.19
C GLY A 103 0.09 16.50 -15.98
N LYS A 104 -0.33 17.26 -14.94
CA LYS A 104 0.52 17.61 -13.79
C LYS A 104 0.31 16.60 -12.66
N TYR A 105 1.20 15.64 -12.52
CA TYR A 105 1.09 14.55 -11.52
C TYR A 105 2.11 14.60 -10.37
N LYS A 106 3.24 15.30 -10.53
CA LYS A 106 4.39 15.23 -9.60
C LYS A 106 4.08 15.61 -8.14
N ARG A 107 3.10 16.48 -7.89
CA ARG A 107 2.76 16.98 -6.54
C ARG A 107 1.91 15.99 -5.75
N TYR A 108 1.09 15.20 -6.42
CA TYR A 108 0.11 14.34 -5.75
C TYR A 108 0.70 13.22 -4.91
N PRO A 109 1.74 12.47 -5.35
CA PRO A 109 2.37 11.46 -4.51
C PRO A 109 2.98 12.06 -3.25
N ILE A 110 3.56 13.26 -3.36
CA ILE A 110 4.17 13.96 -2.21
C ILE A 110 3.09 14.33 -1.19
N ILE A 111 2.00 14.97 -1.66
CA ILE A 111 0.83 15.32 -0.81
C ILE A 111 0.25 14.04 -0.19
N GLY A 112 0.09 12.99 -0.98
CA GLY A 112 -0.41 11.70 -0.52
C GLY A 112 0.44 11.09 0.59
N MET A 113 1.76 11.05 0.42
CA MET A 113 2.67 10.51 1.43
C MET A 113 2.72 11.34 2.70
N ILE A 114 2.68 12.68 2.60
CA ILE A 114 2.59 13.57 3.76
C ILE A 114 1.27 13.33 4.51
N ALA A 115 0.15 13.26 3.80
CA ALA A 115 -1.15 12.98 4.40
C ALA A 115 -1.20 11.60 5.07
N THR A 116 -0.60 10.57 4.44
CA THR A 116 -0.48 9.23 5.02
C THR A 116 0.35 9.26 6.30
N ALA A 117 1.51 9.91 6.28
CA ALA A 117 2.37 10.03 7.46
C ALA A 117 1.66 10.79 8.60
N ALA A 118 0.97 11.90 8.29
CA ALA A 118 0.17 12.64 9.26
C ALA A 118 -0.97 11.78 9.84
N ALA A 119 -1.69 11.03 9.00
CA ALA A 119 -2.75 10.14 9.44
C ALA A 119 -2.22 9.05 10.38
N LEU A 120 -1.09 8.43 10.05
CA LEU A 120 -0.47 7.41 10.91
C LEU A 120 0.00 8.00 12.24
N ALA A 121 0.59 9.19 12.21
CA ALA A 121 0.97 9.90 13.43
C ALA A 121 -0.25 10.22 14.32
N LEU A 122 -1.36 10.65 13.73
CA LEU A 122 -2.61 10.87 14.44
C LEU A 122 -3.22 9.56 14.96
N LEU A 123 -3.19 8.49 14.18
CA LEU A 123 -3.65 7.17 14.63
C LEU A 123 -2.79 6.60 15.77
N SER A 124 -1.52 6.98 15.88
CA SER A 124 -0.66 6.58 17.01
C SER A 124 -1.01 7.28 18.33
N THR A 125 -1.80 8.35 18.29
CA THR A 125 -2.27 9.09 19.49
C THR A 125 -3.67 8.66 19.93
N LEU A 126 -4.21 7.56 19.41
CA LEU A 126 -5.52 7.07 19.82
C LEU A 126 -5.53 6.61 21.28
N GLU A 127 -6.48 7.12 22.03
CA GLU A 127 -6.78 6.74 23.41
C GLU A 127 -8.12 5.97 23.47
N PRO A 128 -8.38 5.18 24.52
CA PRO A 128 -9.61 4.39 24.63
C PRO A 128 -10.90 5.23 24.62
N ASP A 129 -10.84 6.48 25.01
CA ASP A 129 -11.95 7.44 25.05
C ASP A 129 -12.00 8.37 23.83
N THR A 130 -11.13 8.13 22.82
CA THR A 130 -11.16 8.89 21.57
C THR A 130 -12.49 8.70 20.85
N SER A 131 -13.15 9.82 20.50
CA SER A 131 -14.42 9.80 19.78
C SER A 131 -14.32 9.06 18.45
N LEU A 132 -15.33 8.25 18.13
CA LEU A 132 -15.42 7.51 16.87
C LEU A 132 -15.40 8.41 15.64
N VAL A 133 -15.90 9.64 15.75
CA VAL A 133 -15.85 10.64 14.67
C VAL A 133 -14.41 11.04 14.39
N VAL A 134 -13.60 11.22 15.41
CA VAL A 134 -12.17 11.56 15.27
C VAL A 134 -11.42 10.39 14.62
N ILE A 135 -11.68 9.17 15.06
CA ILE A 135 -11.11 7.95 14.44
C ILE A 135 -11.49 7.88 12.94
N GLY A 136 -12.77 8.14 12.63
CA GLY A 136 -13.25 8.20 11.24
C GLY A 136 -12.56 9.26 10.40
N LEU A 137 -12.28 10.43 10.96
CA LEU A 137 -11.53 11.50 10.27
C LEU A 137 -10.07 11.10 10.01
N TYR A 138 -9.41 10.45 10.97
CA TYR A 138 -8.04 9.96 10.79
C TYR A 138 -7.97 8.86 9.72
N LEU A 139 -8.96 7.96 9.72
CA LEU A 139 -9.11 6.93 8.68
C LEU A 139 -9.38 7.54 7.30
N PHE A 140 -10.23 8.55 7.23
CA PHE A 140 -10.46 9.28 5.97
C PHE A 140 -9.18 9.93 5.46
N LEU A 141 -8.41 10.58 6.34
CA LEU A 141 -7.12 11.21 5.99
C LEU A 141 -6.11 10.16 5.51
N LEU A 142 -6.07 8.97 6.13
CA LEU A 142 -5.25 7.86 5.70
C LEU A 142 -5.66 7.41 4.29
N GLY A 143 -6.96 7.21 4.06
CA GLY A 143 -7.50 6.86 2.75
C GLY A 143 -7.23 7.92 1.69
N PHE A 144 -7.35 9.19 2.03
CA PHE A 144 -7.00 10.32 1.17
C PHE A 144 -5.53 10.28 0.74
N GLY A 145 -4.62 10.03 1.68
CA GLY A 145 -3.18 9.94 1.40
C GLY A 145 -2.85 8.77 0.49
N VAL A 146 -3.33 7.58 0.83
CA VAL A 146 -3.12 6.35 0.05
C VAL A 146 -3.72 6.47 -1.35
N GLY A 147 -4.95 7.01 -1.48
CA GLY A 147 -5.61 7.19 -2.77
C GLY A 147 -4.86 8.11 -3.72
N ASN A 148 -4.28 9.21 -3.19
CA ASN A 148 -3.39 10.11 -3.95
C ASN A 148 -2.15 9.40 -4.48
N ALA A 149 -1.49 8.60 -3.62
CA ALA A 149 -0.26 7.93 -3.98
C ALA A 149 -0.50 6.83 -5.02
N MET A 150 -1.45 5.92 -4.77
CA MET A 150 -1.68 4.73 -5.57
C MET A 150 -1.93 5.03 -7.04
N GLN A 151 -2.85 5.96 -7.33
CA GLN A 151 -3.22 6.29 -8.71
C GLN A 151 -2.03 6.83 -9.50
N ILE A 152 -1.23 7.67 -8.86
CA ILE A 152 -0.10 8.33 -9.53
C ILE A 152 1.11 7.41 -9.67
N LEU A 153 1.36 6.52 -8.71
CA LEU A 153 2.45 5.54 -8.83
C LEU A 153 2.29 4.67 -10.08
N VAL A 154 1.07 4.19 -10.34
CA VAL A 154 0.76 3.42 -11.56
C VAL A 154 1.01 4.27 -12.81
N LEU A 155 0.55 5.52 -12.81
CA LEU A 155 0.74 6.43 -13.96
C LEU A 155 2.23 6.72 -14.22
N ILE A 156 3.04 6.91 -13.18
CA ILE A 156 4.48 7.13 -13.33
C ILE A 156 5.14 5.91 -13.97
N VAL A 157 4.80 4.70 -13.51
CA VAL A 157 5.32 3.47 -14.11
C VAL A 157 4.93 3.38 -15.58
N GLN A 158 3.65 3.59 -15.90
CA GLN A 158 3.15 3.54 -17.28
C GLN A 158 3.83 4.55 -18.20
N ASN A 159 4.15 5.73 -17.70
CA ASN A 159 4.85 6.77 -18.48
C ASN A 159 6.38 6.57 -18.56
N SER A 160 6.93 5.64 -17.79
CA SER A 160 8.38 5.40 -17.71
C SER A 160 8.85 4.26 -18.61
N PHE A 161 7.92 3.49 -19.20
CA PHE A 161 8.24 2.33 -20.03
C PHE A 161 7.50 2.33 -21.37
N PRO A 162 8.11 1.73 -22.41
CA PRO A 162 7.44 1.50 -23.72
C PRO A 162 6.19 0.63 -23.56
N ILE A 163 5.23 0.81 -24.47
CA ILE A 163 3.96 0.08 -24.50
C ILE A 163 4.15 -1.45 -24.44
N ALA A 164 5.20 -1.96 -25.08
CA ALA A 164 5.50 -3.39 -25.13
C ALA A 164 5.73 -4.02 -23.73
N VAL A 165 6.27 -3.28 -22.78
CA VAL A 165 6.65 -3.78 -21.44
C VAL A 165 5.91 -3.07 -20.29
N VAL A 166 5.02 -2.12 -20.60
CA VAL A 166 4.31 -1.35 -19.58
C VAL A 166 3.41 -2.22 -18.68
N GLY A 167 2.83 -3.27 -19.25
CA GLY A 167 2.03 -4.23 -18.50
C GLY A 167 2.86 -4.97 -17.45
N THR A 168 4.02 -5.49 -17.87
CA THR A 168 4.99 -6.17 -16.99
C THR A 168 5.52 -5.24 -15.89
N ALA A 169 5.89 -4.00 -16.25
CA ALA A 169 6.36 -3.02 -15.26
C ALA A 169 5.28 -2.65 -14.24
N THR A 170 4.02 -2.52 -14.68
CA THR A 170 2.88 -2.24 -13.79
C THR A 170 2.58 -3.43 -12.89
N ALA A 171 2.64 -4.65 -13.41
CA ALA A 171 2.47 -5.87 -12.63
C ALA A 171 3.56 -6.03 -11.57
N ALA A 172 4.82 -5.78 -11.93
CA ALA A 172 5.94 -5.80 -11.01
C ALA A 172 5.76 -4.77 -9.87
N ASN A 173 5.36 -3.54 -10.18
CA ASN A 173 5.07 -2.52 -9.17
C ASN A 173 3.96 -2.95 -8.21
N ASN A 174 2.88 -3.55 -8.73
CA ASN A 174 1.79 -4.10 -7.91
C ASN A 174 2.26 -5.28 -7.04
N PHE A 175 3.13 -6.14 -7.56
CA PHE A 175 3.71 -7.25 -6.81
C PHE A 175 4.48 -6.77 -5.57
N PHE A 176 5.36 -5.77 -5.71
CA PHE A 176 6.09 -5.21 -4.58
C PHE A 176 5.15 -4.55 -3.54
N ARG A 177 4.07 -3.91 -3.99
CA ARG A 177 3.05 -3.39 -3.08
C ARG A 177 2.37 -4.51 -2.29
N GLN A 178 2.08 -5.65 -2.92
CA GLN A 178 1.50 -6.81 -2.22
C GLN A 178 2.48 -7.44 -1.23
N ILE A 179 3.78 -7.50 -1.57
CA ILE A 179 4.82 -7.88 -0.60
C ILE A 179 4.80 -6.93 0.60
N GLY A 180 4.74 -5.62 0.35
CA GLY A 180 4.57 -4.62 1.41
C GLY A 180 3.35 -4.91 2.27
N GLY A 181 2.22 -5.24 1.65
CA GLY A 181 1.00 -5.63 2.35
C GLY A 181 1.15 -6.86 3.24
N ALA A 182 1.81 -7.90 2.74
CA ALA A 182 2.10 -9.11 3.52
C ALA A 182 3.01 -8.80 4.71
N ILE A 183 4.05 -7.99 4.51
CA ILE A 183 4.94 -7.54 5.59
C ILE A 183 4.15 -6.71 6.60
N GLY A 184 3.34 -5.75 6.15
CA GLY A 184 2.55 -4.87 7.02
C GLY A 184 1.57 -5.64 7.90
N SER A 185 0.84 -6.59 7.33
CA SER A 185 -0.07 -7.44 8.10
C SER A 185 0.67 -8.36 9.09
N ALA A 186 1.86 -8.87 8.72
CA ALA A 186 2.67 -9.73 9.60
C ALA A 186 3.34 -8.96 10.75
N LEU A 187 3.68 -7.68 10.55
CA LEU A 187 4.29 -6.84 11.60
C LEU A 187 3.28 -6.44 12.68
N VAL A 188 2.00 -6.39 12.33
CA VAL A 188 0.92 -5.94 13.22
C VAL A 188 0.20 -7.11 13.89
N GLY A 189 0.19 -8.31 13.28
CA GLY A 189 -0.39 -9.54 13.84
C GLY A 189 0.56 -10.24 14.79
#